data_743ba5a646ba07eb80b9c6d8fb9dfb19
#
_entry.id   743ba5a646ba07eb80b9c6d8fb9dfb19
#
_cell.length_a   1.000
_cell.length_b   1.000
_cell.length_c   1.000
_cell.angle_alpha   90.00
_cell.angle_beta   90.00
_cell.angle_gamma   90.00
#
_symmetry.space_group_name_H-M   'P 1'
#
loop_
_entity.id
_entity.type
_entity.pdbx_description
1 polymer ?
#
loop_
_entity_poly.entity_id
_entity_poly.type
_entity_poly.pdbx_seq_one_letter_code
_entity_poly.pdbx_strand_id
1 'polypeptide(L)'
;MAEEMVRAGVGSEPIRAKGYGYTVTLCDGVVTIERSGIVASMYGFARTEIPVGSIVDVSLGRATAFTNGLFCLSVRTLDGDTPMLDSASESRKSPYCAIYTKQQEKDFRRLCDAVKSMLPANPLPVAYDQTPESLYMCQLASIAEPKQA
;
A
#
# COMPACT_ATOMS: atom_id res chain seq x y z
N MET A 1 -15.64 15.19 23.99
CA MET A 1 -15.18 15.54 22.81
C MET A 1 -13.93 14.86 22.32
N ALA A 2 -13.08 14.39 23.21
CA ALA A 2 -11.94 13.60 22.78
C ALA A 2 -12.40 12.33 22.05
N GLU A 3 -13.47 11.74 22.53
CA GLU A 3 -14.01 10.55 21.89
C GLU A 3 -14.52 10.81 20.49
N GLU A 4 -15.13 11.96 20.30
CA GLU A 4 -15.62 12.31 18.99
C GLU A 4 -14.48 12.59 18.03
N MET A 5 -13.41 13.19 18.55
CA MET A 5 -12.25 13.40 17.71
C MET A 5 -11.62 12.08 17.32
N VAL A 6 -11.53 11.15 18.25
CA VAL A 6 -11.01 9.83 17.95
C VAL A 6 -11.89 9.13 16.92
N ARG A 7 -13.20 9.22 17.13
CA ARG A 7 -14.12 8.62 16.17
C ARG A 7 -14.04 9.30 14.81
N ALA A 8 -13.86 10.62 14.80
CA ALA A 8 -13.71 11.32 13.54
C ALA A 8 -12.45 10.87 12.82
N GLY A 9 -11.38 10.64 13.57
CA GLY A 9 -10.16 10.11 12.98
C GLY A 9 -10.34 8.70 12.46
N VAL A 10 -11.08 7.87 13.19
CA VAL A 10 -11.32 6.50 12.82
C VAL A 10 -12.42 6.40 11.79
N GLY A 11 -13.49 7.14 12.00
CA GLY A 11 -14.67 7.07 11.15
C GLY A 11 -14.73 8.08 10.04
N SER A 12 -13.63 8.77 9.76
CA SER A 12 -13.59 9.74 8.67
C SER A 12 -13.76 9.03 7.34
N GLU A 13 -14.23 9.78 6.36
CA GLU A 13 -14.43 9.24 5.04
C GLU A 13 -13.11 8.74 4.44
N PRO A 14 -13.15 7.61 3.73
CA PRO A 14 -11.94 7.11 3.07
C PRO A 14 -11.44 8.10 2.04
N ILE A 15 -10.12 8.18 1.93
CA ILE A 15 -9.49 8.90 0.84
C ILE A 15 -9.12 7.86 -0.20
N ARG A 16 -9.68 8.01 -1.39
CA ARG A 16 -9.50 7.03 -2.44
C ARG A 16 -8.87 7.68 -3.66
N ALA A 17 -7.90 6.99 -4.23
CA ALA A 17 -7.23 7.43 -5.45
C ALA A 17 -7.25 6.28 -6.46
N LYS A 18 -7.83 6.53 -7.62
CA LYS A 18 -7.86 5.55 -8.71
C LYS A 18 -6.68 5.81 -9.63
N GLY A 19 -5.88 4.78 -9.84
CA GLY A 19 -4.73 4.85 -10.70
C GLY A 19 -4.91 4.06 -11.98
N TYR A 20 -3.81 3.78 -12.62
CA TYR A 20 -3.78 3.04 -13.87
C TYR A 20 -3.66 1.55 -13.57
N GLY A 21 -4.79 0.90 -13.37
CA GLY A 21 -4.84 -0.49 -12.95
C GLY A 21 -4.74 -0.67 -11.44
N TYR A 22 -4.87 0.40 -10.67
CA TYR A 22 -4.73 0.38 -9.21
C TYR A 22 -5.80 1.25 -8.58
N THR A 23 -6.21 0.88 -7.38
CA THR A 23 -7.02 1.75 -6.52
C THR A 23 -6.39 1.72 -5.14
N VAL A 24 -6.07 2.89 -4.60
CA VAL A 24 -5.46 3.01 -3.29
C VAL A 24 -6.43 3.74 -2.38
N THR A 25 -6.66 3.20 -1.21
CA THR A 25 -7.61 3.77 -0.24
C THR A 25 -6.95 3.89 1.11
N LEU A 26 -7.11 5.05 1.76
CA LEU A 26 -6.73 5.24 3.14
C LEU A 26 -8.01 5.32 3.97
N CYS A 27 -8.18 4.37 4.88
CA CYS A 27 -9.37 4.30 5.72
C CYS A 27 -9.02 3.65 7.05
N ASP A 28 -9.40 4.28 8.14
CA ASP A 28 -9.22 3.73 9.51
C ASP A 28 -7.78 3.30 9.79
N GLY A 29 -6.83 4.11 9.34
CA GLY A 29 -5.42 3.84 9.62
C GLY A 29 -4.82 2.73 8.80
N VAL A 30 -5.48 2.33 7.71
CA VAL A 30 -4.99 1.27 6.82
C VAL A 30 -4.96 1.80 5.39
N VAL A 31 -3.84 1.57 4.72
CA VAL A 31 -3.72 1.83 3.28
C VAL A 31 -3.98 0.52 2.57
N THR A 32 -4.96 0.52 1.68
CA THR A 32 -5.31 -0.66 0.89
C THR A 32 -4.96 -0.38 -0.57
N ILE A 33 -4.17 -1.26 -1.17
CA ILE A 33 -3.82 -1.17 -2.58
C ILE A 33 -4.48 -2.33 -3.29
N GLU A 34 -5.40 -2.02 -4.20
CA GLU A 34 -6.11 -3.02 -4.99
C GLU A 34 -5.68 -2.91 -6.43
N ARG A 35 -5.47 -4.04 -7.05
CA ARG A 35 -5.06 -4.12 -8.45
C ARG A 35 -6.21 -4.59 -9.31
N SER A 36 -6.32 -4.06 -10.52
CA SER A 36 -7.30 -4.56 -11.48
C SER A 36 -7.02 -6.03 -11.81
N GLY A 37 -8.03 -6.73 -12.32
CA GLY A 37 -7.87 -8.13 -12.65
C GLY A 37 -6.71 -8.39 -13.59
N ILE A 38 -6.48 -7.50 -14.57
CA ILE A 38 -5.38 -7.65 -15.50
C ILE A 38 -4.03 -7.53 -14.81
N VAL A 39 -3.86 -6.50 -13.98
CA VAL A 39 -2.59 -6.29 -13.27
C VAL A 39 -2.36 -7.41 -12.26
N ALA A 40 -3.39 -7.78 -11.52
CA ALA A 40 -3.29 -8.86 -10.54
C ALA A 40 -2.94 -10.18 -11.21
N SER A 41 -3.51 -10.44 -12.37
CA SER A 41 -3.26 -11.66 -13.14
C SER A 41 -1.81 -11.73 -13.61
N MET A 42 -1.23 -10.60 -13.98
CA MET A 42 0.14 -10.57 -14.49
C MET A 42 1.20 -10.55 -13.39
N TYR A 43 0.93 -9.86 -12.29
CA TYR A 43 1.95 -9.60 -11.27
C TYR A 43 1.58 -10.10 -9.88
N GLY A 44 0.34 -10.56 -9.67
CA GLY A 44 -0.10 -10.98 -8.35
C GLY A 44 -0.59 -9.84 -7.48
N PHE A 45 -0.86 -10.13 -6.20
CA PHE A 45 -1.28 -9.14 -5.21
C PHE A 45 -2.56 -8.40 -5.59
N ALA A 46 -3.67 -9.14 -5.70
CA ALA A 46 -4.95 -8.49 -6.01
C ALA A 46 -5.30 -7.41 -4.99
N ARG A 47 -4.93 -7.63 -3.72
CA ARG A 47 -5.21 -6.68 -2.66
C ARG A 47 -4.13 -6.76 -1.59
N THR A 48 -3.64 -5.61 -1.15
CA THR A 48 -2.65 -5.50 -0.08
C THR A 48 -3.14 -4.49 0.94
N GLU A 49 -3.14 -4.87 2.22
CA GLU A 49 -3.53 -3.98 3.31
C GLU A 49 -2.33 -3.68 4.17
N ILE A 50 -2.04 -2.40 4.35
CA ILE A 50 -0.84 -1.96 5.07
C ILE A 50 -1.26 -1.01 6.18
N PRO A 51 -1.04 -1.39 7.45
CA PRO A 51 -1.31 -0.46 8.56
C PRO A 51 -0.39 0.75 8.44
N VAL A 52 -0.93 1.95 8.63
CA VAL A 52 -0.12 3.16 8.60
C VAL A 52 1.01 3.07 9.63
N GLY A 53 0.75 2.39 10.77
CA GLY A 53 1.77 2.20 11.80
C GLY A 53 2.99 1.42 11.36
N SER A 54 2.94 0.77 10.19
CA SER A 54 4.08 0.03 9.64
C SER A 54 4.74 0.76 8.48
N ILE A 55 4.26 1.94 8.12
CA ILE A 55 4.80 2.69 6.99
C ILE A 55 5.95 3.58 7.47
N VAL A 56 7.10 3.41 6.84
CA VAL A 56 8.29 4.20 7.14
C VAL A 56 8.25 5.51 6.39
N ASP A 57 7.86 5.48 5.12
CA ASP A 57 7.82 6.67 4.29
C ASP A 57 6.91 6.42 3.09
N VAL A 58 6.52 7.50 2.44
CA VAL A 58 5.70 7.44 1.23
C VAL A 58 6.26 8.43 0.23
N SER A 59 6.29 8.05 -1.04
CA SER A 59 6.79 8.92 -2.09
C SER A 59 5.79 9.00 -3.23
N LEU A 60 5.84 10.10 -3.93
CA LEU A 60 4.98 10.37 -5.07
C LEU A 60 5.83 10.92 -6.20
N GLY A 61 6.07 10.09 -7.22
CA GLY A 61 6.77 10.52 -8.42
C GLY A 61 5.77 11.16 -9.38
N ARG A 62 6.18 12.24 -10.02
CA ARG A 62 5.27 13.03 -10.86
C ARG A 62 4.95 12.31 -12.16
N ALA A 63 3.69 12.41 -12.57
CA ALA A 63 3.28 11.96 -13.88
C ALA A 63 3.46 13.10 -14.89
N THR A 64 3.76 12.75 -16.13
CA THR A 64 3.84 13.72 -17.23
C THR A 64 2.89 13.28 -18.32
N ALA A 65 2.83 14.07 -19.40
CA ALA A 65 2.01 13.70 -20.54
C ALA A 65 2.47 12.38 -21.19
N PHE A 66 3.72 12.00 -20.98
CA PHE A 66 4.31 10.84 -21.63
C PHE A 66 4.67 9.72 -20.65
N THR A 67 4.72 9.99 -19.36
CA THR A 67 5.09 8.99 -18.36
C THR A 67 4.08 9.00 -17.23
N ASN A 68 3.84 7.80 -16.68
CA ASN A 68 2.98 7.65 -15.52
C ASN A 68 3.72 8.02 -14.25
N GLY A 69 2.95 8.44 -13.25
CA GLY A 69 3.49 8.70 -11.93
C GLY A 69 3.53 7.43 -11.10
N LEU A 70 4.22 7.50 -9.99
CA LEU A 70 4.43 6.35 -9.12
C LEU A 70 4.17 6.73 -7.66
N PHE A 71 3.25 6.03 -7.04
CA PHE A 71 3.00 6.08 -5.61
C PHE A 71 3.69 4.88 -4.98
N CYS A 72 4.55 5.10 -4.00
CA CYS A 72 5.30 4.01 -3.38
C CYS A 72 5.39 4.18 -1.88
N LEU A 73 5.21 3.08 -1.17
CA LEU A 73 5.35 3.02 0.28
C LEU A 73 6.62 2.25 0.63
N SER A 74 7.37 2.76 1.60
CA SER A 74 8.39 1.97 2.28
C SER A 74 7.75 1.43 3.54
N VAL A 75 7.72 0.12 3.69
CA VAL A 75 7.01 -0.56 4.77
C VAL A 75 8.02 -1.31 5.62
N ARG A 76 7.87 -1.22 6.94
CA ARG A 76 8.73 -1.98 7.85
C ARG A 76 8.24 -3.42 7.92
N THR A 77 9.14 -4.34 7.63
CA THR A 77 8.87 -5.77 7.74
C THR A 77 9.82 -6.37 8.77
N LEU A 78 9.63 -7.64 9.09
CA LEU A 78 10.54 -8.33 10.00
C LEU A 78 11.96 -8.42 9.44
N ASP A 79 12.09 -8.35 8.12
CA ASP A 79 13.40 -8.43 7.45
C ASP A 79 13.98 -7.07 7.11
N GLY A 80 13.33 -6.00 7.54
CA GLY A 80 13.79 -4.63 7.29
C GLY A 80 12.76 -3.84 6.50
N ASP A 81 13.17 -2.66 6.06
CA ASP A 81 12.27 -1.75 5.35
C ASP A 81 12.28 -2.06 3.85
N THR A 82 11.10 -2.05 3.23
CA THR A 82 11.02 -2.26 1.79
C THR A 82 11.58 -1.02 1.08
N PRO A 83 12.21 -1.20 -0.08
CA PRO A 83 12.83 -0.07 -0.78
C PRO A 83 11.80 0.83 -1.45
N MET A 84 12.14 2.11 -1.55
CA MET A 84 11.41 3.02 -2.42
C MET A 84 11.81 2.74 -3.85
N LEU A 85 10.82 2.51 -4.71
CA LEU A 85 11.05 2.20 -6.11
C LEU A 85 10.78 3.44 -6.96
N ASP A 86 11.51 3.56 -8.06
CA ASP A 86 11.38 4.71 -8.95
C ASP A 86 11.11 4.29 -10.40
N SER A 87 10.89 3.03 -10.64
CA SER A 87 10.62 2.51 -11.99
C SER A 87 9.27 1.82 -12.01
N ALA A 88 8.49 2.07 -13.06
CA ALA A 88 7.17 1.48 -13.20
C ALA A 88 7.25 -0.04 -13.32
N SER A 89 8.25 -0.54 -14.03
CA SER A 89 8.37 -1.99 -14.24
C SER A 89 8.63 -2.73 -12.93
N GLU A 90 9.48 -2.18 -12.07
CA GLU A 90 9.75 -2.81 -10.78
C GLU A 90 8.59 -2.61 -9.82
N SER A 91 7.91 -1.46 -9.92
CA SER A 91 6.79 -1.16 -9.03
C SER A 91 5.62 -2.09 -9.25
N ARG A 92 5.43 -2.57 -10.48
CA ARG A 92 4.36 -3.53 -10.74
C ARG A 92 4.59 -4.86 -10.04
N LYS A 93 5.83 -5.17 -9.70
CA LYS A 93 6.17 -6.38 -8.98
C LYS A 93 6.08 -6.22 -7.47
N SER A 94 5.87 -5.00 -6.99
CA SER A 94 5.79 -4.71 -5.56
C SER A 94 4.35 -4.56 -5.12
N PRO A 95 3.96 -5.13 -3.98
CA PRO A 95 2.61 -4.94 -3.44
C PRO A 95 2.41 -3.56 -2.80
N TYR A 96 3.46 -2.76 -2.69
CA TYR A 96 3.44 -1.51 -1.95
C TYR A 96 3.47 -0.28 -2.86
N CYS A 97 3.23 -0.47 -4.15
CA CYS A 97 3.29 0.62 -5.12
C CYS A 97 2.05 0.65 -6.00
N ALA A 98 1.76 1.81 -6.55
CA ALA A 98 0.66 2.00 -7.49
C ALA A 98 1.09 2.99 -8.56
N ILE A 99 0.56 2.81 -9.76
CA ILE A 99 0.88 3.64 -10.91
C ILE A 99 -0.34 4.48 -11.25
N TYR A 100 -0.14 5.73 -11.64
CA TYR A 100 -1.23 6.62 -12.00
C TYR A 100 -0.84 7.50 -13.18
N THR A 101 -1.85 8.01 -13.88
CA THR A 101 -1.66 8.93 -14.98
C THR A 101 -1.66 10.36 -14.47
N LYS A 102 -1.33 11.30 -15.36
CA LYS A 102 -1.31 12.71 -14.99
C LYS A 102 -2.69 13.21 -14.53
N GLN A 103 -3.75 12.73 -15.16
CA GLN A 103 -5.11 13.13 -14.75
C GLN A 103 -5.48 12.60 -13.38
N GLN A 104 -4.82 11.55 -12.92
CA GLN A 104 -5.11 10.92 -11.64
C GLN A 104 -4.21 11.44 -10.52
N GLU A 105 -3.22 12.26 -10.83
CA GLU A 105 -2.20 12.68 -9.88
C GLU A 105 -2.77 13.44 -8.69
N LYS A 106 -3.80 14.24 -8.91
CA LYS A 106 -4.37 15.07 -7.86
C LYS A 106 -4.84 14.25 -6.66
N ASP A 107 -5.55 13.17 -6.94
CA ASP A 107 -6.06 12.30 -5.87
C ASP A 107 -4.94 11.56 -5.17
N PHE A 108 -3.92 11.14 -5.91
CA PHE A 108 -2.76 10.48 -5.31
C PHE A 108 -1.95 11.45 -4.46
N ARG A 109 -1.86 12.71 -4.86
CA ARG A 109 -1.18 13.72 -4.05
C ARG A 109 -1.92 13.94 -2.73
N ARG A 110 -3.25 14.02 -2.80
CA ARG A 110 -4.08 14.16 -1.59
C ARG A 110 -3.90 12.96 -0.66
N LEU A 111 -3.91 11.77 -1.22
CA LEU A 111 -3.72 10.55 -0.45
C LEU A 111 -2.31 10.50 0.17
N CYS A 112 -1.30 10.85 -0.60
CA CYS A 112 0.08 10.88 -0.15
C CYS A 112 0.26 11.85 1.02
N ASP A 113 -0.32 13.05 0.91
CA ASP A 113 -0.23 14.05 1.97
C ASP A 113 -0.91 13.55 3.23
N ALA A 114 -2.05 12.89 3.10
CA ALA A 114 -2.75 12.34 4.26
C ALA A 114 -1.94 11.24 4.94
N VAL A 115 -1.35 10.35 4.16
CA VAL A 115 -0.50 9.29 4.73
C VAL A 115 0.71 9.91 5.44
N LYS A 116 1.36 10.89 4.81
CA LYS A 116 2.51 11.55 5.43
C LYS A 116 2.18 12.16 6.77
N SER A 117 1.00 12.73 6.90
CA SER A 117 0.59 13.35 8.16
C SER A 117 0.35 12.34 9.27
N MET A 118 0.21 11.07 8.93
CA MET A 118 -0.09 10.00 9.88
C MET A 118 1.11 9.09 10.15
N LEU A 119 2.26 9.34 9.53
CA LEU A 119 3.41 8.44 9.69
C LEU A 119 3.87 8.39 11.15
N PRO A 120 4.12 7.19 11.69
CA PRO A 120 4.56 7.05 13.07
C PRO A 120 6.04 7.39 13.21
N ALA A 121 6.42 7.81 14.43
CA ALA A 121 7.83 8.06 14.73
C ALA A 121 8.63 6.77 14.70
N ASN A 122 8.03 5.67 15.17
CA ASN A 122 8.68 4.36 15.23
C ASN A 122 7.79 3.32 14.60
N PRO A 123 7.92 3.09 13.29
CA PRO A 123 7.08 2.10 12.63
C PRO A 123 7.28 0.71 13.19
N LEU A 124 6.18 -0.04 13.30
CA LEU A 124 6.19 -1.41 13.76
C LEU A 124 6.19 -2.34 12.57
N PRO A 125 6.96 -3.43 12.61
CA PRO A 125 7.01 -4.33 11.46
C PRO A 125 5.69 -5.07 11.26
N VAL A 126 5.34 -5.30 9.99
CA VAL A 126 4.24 -6.21 9.67
C VAL A 126 4.71 -7.63 9.95
N ALA A 127 3.76 -8.54 10.18
CA ALA A 127 4.08 -9.91 10.55
C ALA A 127 4.89 -10.63 9.46
N TYR A 128 4.64 -10.30 8.21
CA TYR A 128 5.40 -10.83 7.08
C TYR A 128 5.24 -9.83 5.93
N ASP A 129 6.21 -9.84 5.00
CA ASP A 129 6.07 -8.95 3.86
C ASP A 129 5.04 -9.52 2.88
N GLN A 130 4.61 -8.69 1.95
CA GLN A 130 3.53 -9.03 1.03
C GLN A 130 4.08 -9.39 -0.35
N THR A 131 5.26 -10.00 -0.42
CA THR A 131 5.81 -10.46 -1.70
C THR A 131 5.11 -11.74 -2.14
N PRO A 132 5.09 -12.05 -3.43
CA PRO A 132 4.49 -13.29 -3.90
C PRO A 132 5.08 -14.51 -3.22
N GLU A 133 6.37 -14.51 -3.03
CA GLU A 133 7.07 -15.63 -2.41
C GLU A 133 6.63 -15.80 -0.96
N SER A 134 6.58 -14.68 -0.23
CA SER A 134 6.18 -14.70 1.17
C SER A 134 4.74 -15.18 1.32
N LEU A 135 3.84 -14.69 0.46
CA LEU A 135 2.45 -15.12 0.50
C LEU A 135 2.31 -16.61 0.18
N TYR A 136 3.09 -17.10 -0.78
CA TYR A 136 3.07 -18.50 -1.13
C TYR A 136 3.51 -19.38 0.06
N MET A 137 4.56 -18.98 0.73
CA MET A 137 5.05 -19.70 1.89
C MET A 137 4.02 -19.69 3.03
N CYS A 138 3.34 -18.58 3.21
CA CYS A 138 2.26 -18.50 4.19
C CYS A 138 1.14 -19.47 3.88
N GLN A 139 0.79 -19.60 2.58
CA GLN A 139 -0.24 -20.53 2.17
C GLN A 139 0.16 -21.97 2.43
N LEU A 140 1.41 -22.31 2.15
CA LEU A 140 1.90 -23.66 2.43
C LEU A 140 1.86 -23.95 3.92
N ALA A 141 2.26 -23.02 4.75
CA ALA A 141 2.22 -23.19 6.19
C ALA A 141 0.78 -23.38 6.66
N SER A 142 -0.14 -22.61 6.09
CA SER A 142 -1.55 -22.70 6.43
C SER A 142 -2.14 -24.06 6.09
N ILE A 143 -1.69 -24.64 4.98
CA ILE A 143 -2.15 -25.98 4.58
C ILE A 143 -1.61 -27.03 5.53
N ALA A 144 -0.38 -26.90 5.98
CA ALA A 144 0.29 -27.88 6.82
C ALA A 144 -0.17 -27.82 8.28
N GLU A 145 -0.37 -26.63 8.80
CA GLU A 145 -0.59 -26.44 10.23
C GLU A 145 -1.84 -27.09 10.79
N PRO A 146 -2.99 -27.10 10.10
CA PRO A 146 -4.17 -27.72 10.68
C PRO A 146 -3.98 -29.17 11.10
N LYS A 147 -2.99 -29.82 10.53
CA LYS A 147 -2.73 -31.23 10.88
C LYS A 147 -2.02 -31.39 12.20
N GLN A 148 -1.51 -30.31 12.75
CA GLN A 148 -0.83 -30.32 14.02
C GLN A 148 -1.74 -29.94 15.17
N ALA A 149 -2.86 -29.39 14.86
CA ALA A 149 -3.84 -28.98 15.87
C ALA A 149 -4.68 -30.17 16.38
#